data_5e456cec911d5525789a4c6972c7d867
#
_entry.id   5e456cec911d5525789a4c6972c7d867
#
_cell.length_a   1.000
_cell.length_b   1.000
_cell.length_c   1.000
_cell.angle_alpha   90.00
_cell.angle_beta   90.00
_cell.angle_gamma   90.00
#
_symmetry.space_group_name_H-M   'P 1'
#
loop_
_entity.id
_entity.type
_entity.pdbx_description
1 polymer ?
#
loop_
_entity_poly.entity_id
_entity_poly.type
_entity_poly.pdbx_seq_one_letter_code
_entity_poly.pdbx_strand_id
1 'polypeptide(L)'
;RPPSPPPFVPEVFPSVKKGGAGGISAAPARPALAQPAAPVNIDNIVGERTEQRVPMSRLRARIAERLVQSQSTAAILTTFNEVNMAPVMELRNRYKDKFEKEHGAKLGFMSFFVKAAVAALKKYPVLNASIDGNDIVYHGYFDIGIAVGSPRGLVVPILRDADQLTLAEVEKKIAEFGAKAKDGKLSIEELTGGTFSISNGGVFGSMLSTPIINPPQSAILGIHATKDRAVVENGQIV
;
A
#
# COMPACT_ATOMS: atom_id res chain seq x y z
N ARG A 1 27.27 -10.47 36.07
CA ARG A 1 26.82 -11.19 34.84
C ARG A 1 25.37 -11.61 35.08
N PRO A 2 24.40 -11.27 34.20
CA PRO A 2 23.06 -11.80 34.31
C PRO A 2 23.03 -13.31 33.96
N PRO A 3 22.10 -14.08 34.50
CA PRO A 3 22.00 -15.50 34.22
C PRO A 3 21.55 -15.78 32.78
N SER A 4 22.09 -16.83 32.20
CA SER A 4 21.78 -17.28 30.83
C SER A 4 20.32 -17.74 30.72
N PRO A 5 19.64 -17.47 29.59
CA PRO A 5 18.28 -17.96 29.37
C PRO A 5 18.26 -19.51 29.26
N PRO A 6 17.16 -20.16 29.66
CA PRO A 6 17.02 -21.60 29.59
C PRO A 6 16.99 -22.09 28.13
N PRO A 7 17.41 -23.35 27.87
CA PRO A 7 17.43 -23.88 26.51
C PRO A 7 16.01 -24.11 25.98
N PHE A 8 15.84 -23.81 24.70
CA PHE A 8 14.61 -24.04 23.93
C PHE A 8 14.33 -25.55 23.83
N VAL A 9 13.18 -26.00 24.34
CA VAL A 9 12.69 -27.38 24.20
C VAL A 9 11.60 -27.37 23.11
N PRO A 10 11.77 -28.06 21.98
CA PRO A 10 10.71 -28.13 20.97
C PRO A 10 9.56 -29.01 21.49
N GLU A 11 8.34 -28.45 21.49
CA GLU A 11 7.12 -29.24 21.74
C GLU A 11 6.91 -30.27 20.62
N VAL A 12 6.86 -31.53 21.01
CA VAL A 12 6.57 -32.65 20.11
C VAL A 12 5.06 -32.76 19.93
N PHE A 13 4.58 -32.43 18.74
CA PHE A 13 3.17 -32.68 18.39
C PHE A 13 2.89 -34.19 18.25
N PRO A 14 1.80 -34.73 18.84
CA PRO A 14 1.48 -36.14 18.72
C PRO A 14 1.10 -36.52 17.27
N SER A 15 1.68 -37.61 16.80
CA SER A 15 1.44 -38.18 15.47
C SER A 15 0.00 -38.66 15.34
N VAL A 16 -0.72 -38.20 14.31
CA VAL A 16 -2.05 -38.67 13.94
C VAL A 16 -1.95 -40.06 13.31
N LYS A 17 -2.56 -41.05 13.95
CA LYS A 17 -2.71 -42.42 13.44
C LYS A 17 -3.54 -42.44 12.16
N LYS A 18 -3.01 -43.07 11.10
CA LYS A 18 -3.75 -43.44 9.90
C LYS A 18 -4.81 -44.50 10.29
N GLY A 19 -6.07 -44.17 10.06
CA GLY A 19 -7.20 -45.09 10.21
C GLY A 19 -8.23 -44.89 9.12
N GLY A 20 -8.45 -45.92 8.30
CA GLY A 20 -9.72 -46.34 7.69
C GLY A 20 -10.30 -45.53 6.56
N ALA A 21 -10.36 -46.16 5.37
CA ALA A 21 -11.17 -45.74 4.24
C ALA A 21 -12.67 -45.64 4.62
N GLY A 22 -13.28 -44.49 4.35
CA GLY A 22 -14.73 -44.28 4.53
C GLY A 22 -15.18 -42.93 3.99
N GLY A 23 -15.95 -42.97 2.92
CA GLY A 23 -16.96 -41.98 2.53
C GLY A 23 -16.44 -40.61 2.13
N ILE A 24 -16.54 -40.28 0.83
CA ILE A 24 -16.40 -38.93 0.28
C ILE A 24 -17.56 -38.08 0.83
N SER A 25 -17.34 -37.43 1.97
CA SER A 25 -18.23 -36.37 2.45
C SER A 25 -17.89 -35.09 1.70
N ALA A 26 -18.88 -34.50 1.04
CA ALA A 26 -18.73 -33.23 0.33
C ALA A 26 -18.12 -32.18 1.26
N ALA A 27 -17.06 -31.53 0.80
CA ALA A 27 -16.43 -30.42 1.52
C ALA A 27 -17.48 -29.35 1.82
N PRO A 28 -17.49 -28.74 3.03
CA PRO A 28 -18.40 -27.65 3.33
C PRO A 28 -18.19 -26.51 2.34
N ALA A 29 -19.27 -26.06 1.71
CA ALA A 29 -19.26 -24.95 0.79
C ALA A 29 -18.57 -23.75 1.45
N ARG A 30 -17.54 -23.19 0.79
CA ARG A 30 -16.89 -21.95 1.23
C ARG A 30 -17.98 -20.90 1.43
N PRO A 31 -18.00 -20.18 2.60
CA PRO A 31 -18.95 -19.10 2.79
C PRO A 31 -18.82 -18.11 1.64
N ALA A 32 -19.93 -17.86 0.94
CA ALA A 32 -19.97 -16.85 -0.13
C ALA A 32 -19.43 -15.55 0.43
N LEU A 33 -18.48 -14.92 -0.29
CA LEU A 33 -17.96 -13.60 0.05
C LEU A 33 -19.15 -12.65 0.22
N ALA A 34 -19.29 -12.04 1.39
CA ALA A 34 -20.35 -11.11 1.67
C ALA A 34 -20.37 -10.03 0.57
N GLN A 35 -21.50 -9.89 -0.10
CA GLN A 35 -21.71 -8.84 -1.09
C GLN A 35 -21.42 -7.47 -0.46
N PRO A 36 -20.85 -6.50 -1.20
CA PRO A 36 -20.70 -5.15 -0.70
C PRO A 36 -22.06 -4.64 -0.24
N ALA A 37 -22.09 -3.98 0.93
CA ALA A 37 -23.31 -3.40 1.45
C ALA A 37 -23.98 -2.54 0.37
N ALA A 38 -25.30 -2.70 0.20
CA ALA A 38 -26.07 -1.93 -0.77
C ALA A 38 -25.80 -0.41 -0.60
N PRO A 39 -25.73 0.35 -1.69
CA PRO A 39 -25.57 1.80 -1.57
C PRO A 39 -26.70 2.38 -0.72
N VAL A 40 -26.32 3.23 0.24
CA VAL A 40 -27.29 3.93 1.10
C VAL A 40 -28.09 4.86 0.22
N ASN A 41 -29.41 4.66 0.12
CA ASN A 41 -30.29 5.56 -0.60
C ASN A 41 -30.59 6.78 0.28
N ILE A 42 -29.98 7.91 -0.08
CA ILE A 42 -30.09 9.18 0.67
C ILE A 42 -31.53 9.74 0.59
N ASP A 43 -32.28 9.48 -0.47
CA ASP A 43 -33.62 9.97 -0.67
C ASP A 43 -34.60 9.46 0.40
N ASN A 44 -34.31 8.30 0.99
CA ASN A 44 -35.08 7.74 2.11
C ASN A 44 -34.68 8.29 3.48
N ILE A 45 -33.59 9.10 3.55
CA ILE A 45 -33.04 9.65 4.80
C ILE A 45 -33.41 11.14 4.96
N VAL A 46 -33.79 11.83 3.87
CA VAL A 46 -34.13 13.27 3.83
C VAL A 46 -35.59 13.50 4.26
N GLY A 47 -36.04 12.81 5.25
CA GLY A 47 -37.29 13.08 5.96
C GLY A 47 -36.98 13.38 7.43
N GLU A 48 -37.94 13.77 8.21
CA GLU A 48 -37.85 14.17 9.62
C GLU A 48 -36.83 13.36 10.46
N ARG A 49 -35.51 13.80 10.46
CA ARG A 49 -34.41 13.23 11.29
C ARG A 49 -34.31 11.70 11.31
N THR A 50 -34.65 11.05 10.21
CA THR A 50 -34.52 9.58 10.10
C THR A 50 -33.06 9.16 10.02
N GLU A 51 -32.68 8.20 10.86
CA GLU A 51 -31.33 7.60 10.88
C GLU A 51 -31.39 6.18 10.30
N GLN A 52 -30.47 5.85 9.40
CA GLN A 52 -30.29 4.48 8.92
C GLN A 52 -29.01 3.90 9.49
N ARG A 53 -29.10 2.82 10.25
CA ARG A 53 -27.94 2.07 10.76
C ARG A 53 -27.57 0.95 9.80
N VAL A 54 -26.38 1.05 9.24
CA VAL A 54 -25.82 0.03 8.33
C VAL A 54 -24.55 -0.54 8.96
N PRO A 55 -24.46 -1.86 9.22
CA PRO A 55 -23.25 -2.46 9.77
C PRO A 55 -22.07 -2.36 8.81
N MET A 56 -20.89 -2.06 9.33
CA MET A 56 -19.66 -2.06 8.53
C MET A 56 -19.32 -3.45 8.02
N SER A 57 -18.79 -3.52 6.80
CA SER A 57 -18.21 -4.77 6.31
C SER A 57 -17.00 -5.17 7.15
N ARG A 58 -16.72 -6.49 7.24
CA ARG A 58 -15.56 -7.01 7.99
C ARG A 58 -14.24 -6.38 7.53
N LEU A 59 -14.08 -6.18 6.23
CA LEU A 59 -12.88 -5.53 5.68
C LEU A 59 -12.75 -4.09 6.20
N ARG A 60 -13.83 -3.31 6.16
CA ARG A 60 -13.82 -1.91 6.64
C ARG A 60 -13.52 -1.82 8.14
N ALA A 61 -14.08 -2.71 8.96
CA ALA A 61 -13.79 -2.76 10.39
C ALA A 61 -12.30 -3.05 10.63
N ARG A 62 -11.71 -4.02 9.93
CA ARG A 62 -10.28 -4.34 10.04
C ARG A 62 -9.36 -3.20 9.58
N ILE A 63 -9.72 -2.51 8.51
CA ILE A 63 -8.97 -1.33 8.05
C ILE A 63 -9.02 -0.24 9.14
N ALA A 64 -10.19 0.04 9.70
CA ALA A 64 -10.35 1.03 10.76
C ALA A 64 -9.49 0.70 11.99
N GLU A 65 -9.53 -0.55 12.48
CA GLU A 65 -8.70 -1.02 13.60
C GLU A 65 -7.21 -0.78 13.33
N ARG A 66 -6.70 -1.18 12.15
CA ARG A 66 -5.28 -1.02 11.78
C ARG A 66 -4.86 0.43 11.68
N LEU A 67 -5.69 1.29 11.10
CA LEU A 67 -5.37 2.72 10.95
C LEU A 67 -5.35 3.42 12.31
N VAL A 68 -6.32 3.14 13.18
CA VAL A 68 -6.34 3.68 14.56
C VAL A 68 -5.12 3.19 15.34
N GLN A 69 -4.79 1.89 15.26
CA GLN A 69 -3.61 1.33 15.90
C GLN A 69 -2.34 2.03 15.46
N SER A 70 -2.16 2.26 14.15
CA SER A 70 -1.00 2.97 13.61
C SER A 70 -0.84 4.36 14.22
N GLN A 71 -1.94 5.13 14.29
CA GLN A 71 -1.91 6.49 14.85
C GLN A 71 -1.70 6.51 16.37
N SER A 72 -2.14 5.49 17.09
CA SER A 72 -1.99 5.41 18.54
C SER A 72 -0.62 4.90 18.99
N THR A 73 0.08 4.12 18.14
CA THR A 73 1.39 3.52 18.48
C THR A 73 2.58 4.32 17.97
N ALA A 74 2.37 5.29 17.09
CA ALA A 74 3.44 6.09 16.51
C ALA A 74 3.14 7.59 16.57
N ALA A 75 4.14 8.38 16.94
CA ALA A 75 4.09 9.84 16.82
C ALA A 75 4.37 10.24 15.37
N ILE A 76 3.33 10.24 14.53
CA ILE A 76 3.46 10.50 13.10
C ILE A 76 3.70 11.99 12.85
N LEU A 77 4.87 12.32 12.26
CA LEU A 77 5.20 13.64 11.78
C LEU A 77 5.03 13.70 10.26
N THR A 78 4.41 14.75 9.75
CA THR A 78 4.29 14.99 8.31
C THR A 78 5.08 16.23 7.91
N THR A 79 5.88 16.10 6.85
CA THR A 79 6.54 17.22 6.18
C THR A 79 6.02 17.32 4.76
N PHE A 80 5.92 18.56 4.26
CA PHE A 80 5.45 18.84 2.91
C PHE A 80 6.56 19.47 2.08
N ASN A 81 6.65 19.06 0.81
CA ASN A 81 7.60 19.61 -0.14
C ASN A 81 6.91 19.80 -1.50
N GLU A 82 7.25 20.89 -2.17
CA GLU A 82 6.82 21.11 -3.56
C GLU A 82 7.95 20.73 -4.50
N VAL A 83 7.62 19.99 -5.55
CA VAL A 83 8.56 19.49 -6.54
C VAL A 83 8.16 20.01 -7.90
N ASN A 84 9.08 20.65 -8.61
CA ASN A 84 8.87 21.02 -10.02
C ASN A 84 8.81 19.76 -10.87
N MET A 85 7.61 19.46 -11.39
CA MET A 85 7.35 18.28 -12.21
C MET A 85 7.58 18.52 -13.71
N ALA A 86 7.82 19.75 -14.15
CA ALA A 86 7.95 20.06 -15.57
C ALA A 86 9.03 19.22 -16.28
N PRO A 87 10.25 19.02 -15.73
CA PRO A 87 11.26 18.17 -16.37
C PRO A 87 10.82 16.71 -16.52
N VAL A 88 10.12 16.15 -15.50
CA VAL A 88 9.61 14.76 -15.55
C VAL A 88 8.47 14.63 -16.55
N MET A 89 7.59 15.62 -16.63
CA MET A 89 6.49 15.67 -17.60
C MET A 89 7.03 15.76 -19.03
N GLU A 90 8.03 16.60 -19.27
CA GLU A 90 8.69 16.70 -20.57
C GLU A 90 9.35 15.39 -20.98
N LEU A 91 10.13 14.79 -20.09
CA LEU A 91 10.76 13.49 -20.31
C LEU A 91 9.73 12.42 -20.66
N ARG A 92 8.66 12.33 -19.86
CA ARG A 92 7.55 11.41 -20.11
C ARG A 92 6.89 11.66 -21.47
N ASN A 93 6.59 12.92 -21.81
CA ASN A 93 5.94 13.26 -23.09
C ASN A 93 6.81 12.91 -24.28
N ARG A 94 8.14 13.08 -24.16
CA ARG A 94 9.11 12.74 -25.20
C ARG A 94 9.20 11.24 -25.48
N TYR A 95 9.06 10.40 -24.44
CA TYR A 95 9.34 8.96 -24.54
C TYR A 95 8.11 8.06 -24.45
N LYS A 96 6.94 8.55 -24.03
CA LYS A 96 5.76 7.72 -23.73
C LYS A 96 5.36 6.78 -24.88
N ASP A 97 5.35 7.28 -26.13
CA ASP A 97 4.90 6.49 -27.29
C ASP A 97 5.92 5.41 -27.67
N LYS A 98 7.20 5.75 -27.60
CA LYS A 98 8.30 4.79 -27.83
C LYS A 98 8.31 3.73 -26.74
N PHE A 99 8.17 4.14 -25.49
CA PHE A 99 8.13 3.24 -24.32
C PHE A 99 6.97 2.25 -24.41
N GLU A 100 5.77 2.72 -24.76
CA GLU A 100 4.60 1.85 -24.90
C GLU A 100 4.79 0.82 -26.02
N LYS A 101 5.36 1.22 -27.15
CA LYS A 101 5.66 0.32 -28.27
C LYS A 101 6.72 -0.74 -27.92
N GLU A 102 7.77 -0.37 -27.21
CA GLU A 102 8.86 -1.27 -26.86
C GLU A 102 8.52 -2.22 -25.70
N HIS A 103 7.77 -1.72 -24.71
CA HIS A 103 7.56 -2.45 -23.47
C HIS A 103 6.12 -2.97 -23.28
N GLY A 104 5.17 -2.55 -24.11
CA GLY A 104 3.75 -2.94 -23.97
C GLY A 104 3.10 -2.42 -22.69
N ALA A 105 3.65 -1.33 -22.11
CA ALA A 105 3.13 -0.68 -20.90
C ALA A 105 3.21 0.83 -21.06
N LYS A 106 2.22 1.55 -20.52
CA LYS A 106 2.22 3.02 -20.52
C LYS A 106 3.25 3.55 -19.53
N LEU A 107 4.01 4.57 -19.94
CA LEU A 107 4.92 5.26 -19.03
C LEU A 107 4.10 6.18 -18.11
N GLY A 108 3.83 5.71 -16.90
CA GLY A 108 3.17 6.47 -15.84
C GLY A 108 4.16 7.31 -15.03
N PHE A 109 3.63 8.02 -14.01
CA PHE A 109 4.47 8.74 -13.06
C PHE A 109 4.94 7.86 -11.90
N MET A 110 4.26 6.75 -11.63
CA MET A 110 4.55 5.94 -10.45
C MET A 110 5.92 5.30 -10.50
N SER A 111 6.38 4.86 -11.67
CA SER A 111 7.74 4.32 -11.81
C SER A 111 8.83 5.35 -11.49
N PHE A 112 8.65 6.62 -11.83
CA PHE A 112 9.56 7.69 -11.42
C PHE A 112 9.58 7.88 -9.92
N PHE A 113 8.42 7.91 -9.26
CA PHE A 113 8.32 8.06 -7.82
C PHE A 113 8.90 6.85 -7.08
N VAL A 114 8.67 5.64 -7.57
CA VAL A 114 9.27 4.42 -6.99
C VAL A 114 10.79 4.50 -7.05
N LYS A 115 11.36 4.83 -8.22
CA LYS A 115 12.82 4.92 -8.37
C LYS A 115 13.42 6.06 -7.55
N ALA A 116 12.75 7.20 -7.45
CA ALA A 116 13.18 8.32 -6.61
C ALA A 116 13.14 7.94 -5.12
N ALA A 117 12.06 7.27 -4.67
CA ALA A 117 11.94 6.78 -3.30
C ALA A 117 13.06 5.77 -2.98
N VAL A 118 13.30 4.79 -3.84
CA VAL A 118 14.40 3.82 -3.64
C VAL A 118 15.76 4.51 -3.54
N ALA A 119 16.02 5.50 -4.41
CA ALA A 119 17.28 6.28 -4.34
C ALA A 119 17.41 7.04 -3.02
N ALA A 120 16.31 7.61 -2.53
CA ALA A 120 16.28 8.30 -1.24
C ALA A 120 16.47 7.33 -0.07
N LEU A 121 15.83 6.16 -0.08
CA LEU A 121 15.95 5.14 0.95
C LEU A 121 17.37 4.55 1.02
N LYS A 122 18.06 4.40 -0.11
CA LYS A 122 19.49 4.04 -0.13
C LYS A 122 20.38 5.09 0.52
N LYS A 123 20.01 6.38 0.39
CA LYS A 123 20.74 7.49 1.01
C LYS A 123 20.40 7.66 2.50
N TYR A 124 19.16 7.33 2.89
CA TYR A 124 18.64 7.48 4.25
C TYR A 124 18.04 6.15 4.73
N PRO A 125 18.88 5.15 5.06
CA PRO A 125 18.44 3.79 5.33
C PRO A 125 17.53 3.65 6.55
N VAL A 126 17.56 4.60 7.49
CA VAL A 126 16.65 4.65 8.64
C VAL A 126 15.17 4.76 8.22
N LEU A 127 14.89 5.34 7.05
CA LEU A 127 13.52 5.40 6.50
C LEU A 127 13.08 4.07 5.86
N ASN A 128 14.02 3.14 5.61
CA ASN A 128 13.78 1.78 5.17
C ASN A 128 13.97 0.78 6.32
N ALA A 129 13.63 1.19 7.53
CA ALA A 129 13.75 0.39 8.74
C ALA A 129 12.39 0.21 9.41
N SER A 130 12.30 -0.73 10.32
CA SER A 130 11.15 -0.94 11.18
C SER A 130 11.57 -1.00 12.64
N ILE A 131 10.59 -0.87 13.56
CA ILE A 131 10.81 -1.01 14.99
C ILE A 131 10.29 -2.38 15.42
N ASP A 132 11.13 -3.15 16.11
CA ASP A 132 10.75 -4.41 16.76
C ASP A 132 11.16 -4.33 18.24
N GLY A 133 10.19 -4.19 19.12
CA GLY A 133 10.43 -3.91 20.53
C GLY A 133 11.25 -2.63 20.73
N ASN A 134 12.49 -2.77 21.17
CA ASN A 134 13.45 -1.66 21.35
C ASN A 134 14.54 -1.60 20.26
N ASP A 135 14.43 -2.44 19.25
CA ASP A 135 15.43 -2.54 18.19
C ASP A 135 14.97 -1.83 16.91
N ILE A 136 15.93 -1.22 16.21
CA ILE A 136 15.75 -0.71 14.85
C ILE A 136 16.25 -1.79 13.89
N VAL A 137 15.34 -2.33 13.08
CA VAL A 137 15.63 -3.36 12.08
C VAL A 137 15.82 -2.71 10.71
N TYR A 138 17.04 -2.64 10.23
CA TYR A 138 17.36 -2.12 8.90
C TYR A 138 17.16 -3.20 7.84
N HIS A 139 16.40 -2.89 6.79
CA HIS A 139 16.14 -3.81 5.68
C HIS A 139 17.16 -3.59 4.55
N GLY A 140 17.81 -4.67 4.11
CA GLY A 140 18.75 -4.69 2.98
C GLY A 140 18.08 -4.82 1.60
N TYR A 141 16.75 -4.73 1.53
CA TYR A 141 15.92 -4.86 0.34
C TYR A 141 14.86 -3.73 0.33
N PHE A 142 14.27 -3.47 -0.83
CA PHE A 142 13.34 -2.36 -1.03
C PHE A 142 11.99 -2.87 -1.55
N ASP A 143 11.13 -3.24 -0.63
CA ASP A 143 9.79 -3.75 -0.88
C ASP A 143 8.78 -2.61 -0.70
N ILE A 144 8.33 -2.04 -1.81
CA ILE A 144 7.54 -0.80 -1.80
C ILE A 144 6.05 -1.11 -1.91
N GLY A 145 5.29 -0.77 -0.87
CA GLY A 145 3.83 -0.83 -0.90
C GLY A 145 3.26 0.28 -1.80
N ILE A 146 2.40 -0.08 -2.75
CA ILE A 146 1.73 0.88 -3.63
C ILE A 146 0.25 0.92 -3.31
N ALA A 147 -0.25 2.05 -2.83
CA ALA A 147 -1.66 2.19 -2.52
C ALA A 147 -2.51 2.20 -3.81
N VAL A 148 -3.41 1.23 -3.92
CA VAL A 148 -4.31 1.04 -5.07
C VAL A 148 -5.76 1.06 -4.62
N GLY A 149 -6.58 1.89 -5.25
CA GLY A 149 -8.02 1.93 -5.02
C GLY A 149 -8.73 0.74 -5.66
N SER A 150 -9.68 0.16 -4.93
CA SER A 150 -10.56 -0.88 -5.45
C SER A 150 -12.02 -0.60 -5.07
N PRO A 151 -13.00 -1.25 -5.72
CA PRO A 151 -14.42 -1.13 -5.31
C PRO A 151 -14.68 -1.53 -3.86
N ARG A 152 -13.78 -2.32 -3.26
CA ARG A 152 -13.87 -2.78 -1.87
C ARG A 152 -13.12 -1.91 -0.87
N GLY A 153 -12.37 -0.91 -1.34
CA GLY A 153 -11.56 -0.01 -0.53
C GLY A 153 -10.11 0.06 -1.01
N LEU A 154 -9.27 0.75 -0.24
CA LEU A 154 -7.85 0.89 -0.52
C LEU A 154 -7.10 -0.38 -0.10
N VAL A 155 -6.25 -0.89 -0.99
CA VAL A 155 -5.32 -1.99 -0.73
C VAL A 155 -3.90 -1.54 -1.05
N VAL A 156 -2.91 -2.17 -0.42
CA VAL A 156 -1.50 -1.78 -0.59
C VAL A 156 -0.68 -3.02 -0.94
N PRO A 157 -0.72 -3.48 -2.20
CA PRO A 157 0.14 -4.54 -2.67
C PRO A 157 1.61 -4.11 -2.67
N ILE A 158 2.49 -5.08 -2.51
CA ILE A 158 3.92 -4.87 -2.32
C ILE A 158 4.69 -5.15 -3.63
N LEU A 159 5.36 -4.13 -4.12
CA LEU A 159 6.30 -4.22 -5.22
C LEU A 159 7.65 -4.70 -4.64
N ARG A 160 7.95 -5.97 -4.83
CA ARG A 160 9.16 -6.62 -4.29
C ARG A 160 10.40 -6.17 -5.04
N ASP A 161 11.52 -6.05 -4.31
CA ASP A 161 12.85 -5.73 -4.86
C ASP A 161 12.82 -4.55 -5.85
N ALA A 162 12.13 -3.47 -5.48
CA ALA A 162 11.84 -2.33 -6.37
C ALA A 162 13.09 -1.62 -6.90
N ASP A 163 14.24 -1.83 -6.26
CA ASP A 163 15.54 -1.33 -6.74
C ASP A 163 16.04 -2.08 -7.97
N GLN A 164 15.72 -3.37 -8.11
CA GLN A 164 16.12 -4.21 -9.23
C GLN A 164 15.23 -4.00 -10.47
N LEU A 165 13.99 -3.55 -10.29
CA LEU A 165 13.03 -3.40 -11.38
C LEU A 165 13.36 -2.22 -12.28
N THR A 166 13.14 -2.36 -13.60
CA THR A 166 13.13 -1.28 -14.56
C THR A 166 11.85 -0.43 -14.45
N LEU A 167 11.81 0.74 -15.06
CA LEU A 167 10.57 1.56 -15.12
C LEU A 167 9.42 0.78 -15.77
N ALA A 168 9.70 -0.03 -16.78
CA ALA A 168 8.68 -0.81 -17.48
C ALA A 168 8.11 -1.93 -16.60
N GLU A 169 8.94 -2.63 -15.86
CA GLU A 169 8.51 -3.68 -14.94
C GLU A 169 7.68 -3.10 -13.79
N VAL A 170 8.07 -1.95 -13.25
CA VAL A 170 7.30 -1.23 -12.23
C VAL A 170 5.90 -0.89 -12.74
N GLU A 171 5.78 -0.27 -13.94
CA GLU A 171 4.47 0.09 -14.50
C GLU A 171 3.61 -1.15 -14.81
N LYS A 172 4.20 -2.22 -15.35
CA LYS A 172 3.50 -3.49 -15.61
C LYS A 172 2.95 -4.08 -14.31
N LYS A 173 3.78 -4.10 -13.26
CA LYS A 173 3.40 -4.69 -11.98
C LYS A 173 2.30 -3.87 -11.28
N ILE A 174 2.37 -2.55 -11.36
CA ILE A 174 1.31 -1.67 -10.84
C ILE A 174 -0.01 -1.87 -11.60
N ALA A 175 0.04 -2.01 -12.91
CA ALA A 175 -1.15 -2.32 -13.73
C ALA A 175 -1.76 -3.68 -13.35
N GLU A 176 -0.91 -4.71 -13.13
CA GLU A 176 -1.34 -6.04 -12.64
C GLU A 176 -2.03 -5.92 -11.28
N PHE A 177 -1.43 -5.17 -10.33
CA PHE A 177 -2.03 -4.93 -9.03
C PHE A 177 -3.39 -4.23 -9.13
N GLY A 178 -3.51 -3.25 -10.03
CA GLY A 178 -4.78 -2.56 -10.28
C GLY A 178 -5.88 -3.52 -10.78
N ALA A 179 -5.55 -4.39 -11.73
CA ALA A 179 -6.47 -5.41 -12.23
C ALA A 179 -6.86 -6.42 -11.15
N LYS A 180 -5.87 -6.99 -10.43
CA LYS A 180 -6.12 -7.94 -9.33
C LYS A 180 -6.92 -7.31 -8.19
N ALA A 181 -6.67 -6.04 -7.86
CA ALA A 181 -7.39 -5.31 -6.82
C ALA A 181 -8.88 -5.14 -7.20
N LYS A 182 -9.16 -4.78 -8.45
CA LYS A 182 -10.51 -4.65 -8.99
C LYS A 182 -11.27 -5.98 -8.91
N ASP A 183 -10.62 -7.08 -9.32
CA ASP A 183 -11.19 -8.42 -9.30
C ASP A 183 -11.20 -9.05 -7.89
N GLY A 184 -10.48 -8.47 -6.94
CA GLY A 184 -10.30 -9.01 -5.59
C GLY A 184 -9.49 -10.30 -5.53
N LYS A 185 -8.51 -10.42 -6.40
CA LYS A 185 -7.64 -11.60 -6.55
C LYS A 185 -6.23 -11.39 -5.99
N LEU A 186 -5.98 -10.29 -5.27
CA LEU A 186 -4.71 -10.09 -4.58
C LEU A 186 -4.54 -11.15 -3.49
N SER A 187 -3.39 -11.81 -3.48
CA SER A 187 -3.05 -12.80 -2.47
C SER A 187 -2.60 -12.13 -1.16
N ILE A 188 -2.56 -12.91 -0.07
CA ILE A 188 -2.07 -12.42 1.23
C ILE A 188 -0.58 -12.07 1.12
N GLU A 189 0.19 -12.87 0.41
CA GLU A 189 1.62 -12.66 0.17
C GLU A 189 1.88 -11.34 -0.58
N GLU A 190 1.00 -10.99 -1.52
CA GLU A 190 1.09 -9.71 -2.23
C GLU A 190 0.73 -8.49 -1.35
N LEU A 191 0.04 -8.70 -0.23
CA LEU A 191 -0.43 -7.64 0.67
C LEU A 191 0.37 -7.53 1.98
N THR A 192 1.33 -8.42 2.21
CA THR A 192 2.10 -8.49 3.46
C THR A 192 3.58 -8.21 3.24
N GLY A 193 4.25 -7.76 4.27
CA GLY A 193 5.63 -7.31 4.21
C GLY A 193 5.75 -5.90 3.68
N GLY A 194 6.74 -5.45 3.08
CA GLY A 194 6.94 -4.08 2.62
C GLY A 194 7.70 -3.25 3.64
N THR A 195 8.69 -2.51 3.14
CA THR A 195 9.60 -1.72 3.96
C THR A 195 9.25 -0.24 3.94
N PHE A 196 8.53 0.20 2.92
CA PHE A 196 8.09 1.58 2.70
C PHE A 196 6.80 1.58 1.88
N SER A 197 6.00 2.65 1.96
CA SER A 197 4.76 2.77 1.17
C SER A 197 4.71 4.05 0.37
N ILE A 198 4.02 4.01 -0.78
CA ILE A 198 3.70 5.19 -1.59
C ILE A 198 2.18 5.24 -1.79
N SER A 199 1.58 6.38 -1.45
CA SER A 199 0.16 6.64 -1.65
C SER A 199 -0.02 7.84 -2.58
N ASN A 200 -0.81 7.67 -3.63
CA ASN A 200 -1.12 8.73 -4.57
C ASN A 200 -2.55 9.23 -4.36
N GLY A 201 -2.69 10.30 -3.58
CA GLY A 201 -3.94 11.02 -3.39
C GLY A 201 -4.23 12.06 -4.47
N GLY A 202 -3.27 12.34 -5.36
CA GLY A 202 -3.41 13.34 -6.41
C GLY A 202 -4.53 13.04 -7.40
N VAL A 203 -4.80 11.75 -7.65
CA VAL A 203 -5.93 11.31 -8.49
C VAL A 203 -7.30 11.68 -7.91
N PHE A 204 -7.37 11.97 -6.61
CA PHE A 204 -8.57 12.45 -5.90
C PHE A 204 -8.52 13.96 -5.61
N GLY A 205 -7.55 14.68 -6.19
CA GLY A 205 -7.37 16.11 -5.97
C GLY A 205 -6.75 16.50 -4.62
N SER A 206 -6.19 15.54 -3.90
CA SER A 206 -5.51 15.80 -2.62
C SER A 206 -4.38 16.82 -2.77
N MET A 207 -4.25 17.73 -1.79
CA MET A 207 -3.20 18.76 -1.78
C MET A 207 -2.32 18.69 -0.54
N LEU A 208 -2.84 18.60 0.64
CA LEU A 208 -2.09 18.61 1.90
C LEU A 208 -2.59 17.50 2.83
N SER A 209 -2.77 16.30 2.29
CA SER A 209 -3.11 15.14 3.12
C SER A 209 -1.91 14.63 3.92
N THR A 210 -2.18 14.07 5.07
CA THR A 210 -1.22 13.46 5.99
C THR A 210 -1.37 11.96 5.96
N PRO A 211 -0.62 11.23 5.12
CA PRO A 211 -0.75 9.78 5.02
C PRO A 211 -0.45 9.09 6.35
N ILE A 212 -1.21 8.04 6.64
CA ILE A 212 -0.99 7.21 7.83
C ILE A 212 0.02 6.12 7.47
N ILE A 213 1.05 5.96 8.30
CA ILE A 213 2.08 4.93 8.13
C ILE A 213 1.43 3.54 8.23
N ASN A 214 1.91 2.60 7.44
CA ASN A 214 1.49 1.19 7.49
C ASN A 214 2.48 0.39 8.35
N PRO A 215 2.19 0.10 9.62
CA PRO A 215 3.11 -0.62 10.49
C PRO A 215 3.50 -1.99 9.91
N PRO A 216 4.76 -2.44 10.13
CA PRO A 216 5.83 -1.88 10.97
C PRO A 216 6.72 -0.84 10.27
N GLN A 217 6.35 -0.33 9.10
CA GLN A 217 7.11 0.66 8.35
C GLN A 217 7.29 1.95 9.15
N SER A 218 8.41 2.65 8.93
CA SER A 218 8.74 3.92 9.60
C SER A 218 8.27 5.15 8.85
N ALA A 219 7.98 5.02 7.54
CA ALA A 219 7.63 6.16 6.70
C ALA A 219 6.71 5.77 5.53
N ILE A 220 6.06 6.78 4.98
CA ILE A 220 5.20 6.69 3.79
C ILE A 220 5.36 7.97 2.95
N LEU A 221 5.42 7.83 1.64
CA LEU A 221 5.39 8.95 0.70
C LEU A 221 3.96 9.21 0.23
N GLY A 222 3.43 10.41 0.50
CA GLY A 222 2.18 10.90 -0.08
C GLY A 222 2.45 11.73 -1.34
N ILE A 223 1.85 11.35 -2.46
CA ILE A 223 1.88 12.10 -3.69
C ILE A 223 0.56 12.86 -3.83
N HIS A 224 0.63 14.13 -4.15
CA HIS A 224 -0.51 15.02 -4.29
C HIS A 224 -0.78 15.41 -5.76
N ALA A 225 -1.85 16.18 -5.97
CA ALA A 225 -2.20 16.65 -7.30
C ALA A 225 -1.13 17.58 -7.88
N THR A 226 -0.79 17.38 -9.14
CA THR A 226 0.02 18.33 -9.91
C THR A 226 -0.86 19.50 -10.32
N LYS A 227 -0.40 20.72 -10.04
CA LYS A 227 -1.13 21.97 -10.35
C LYS A 227 -0.17 23.00 -10.91
N ASP A 228 -0.66 23.79 -11.86
CA ASP A 228 0.05 24.97 -12.34
C ASP A 228 -0.02 26.06 -11.25
N ARG A 229 1.13 26.54 -10.83
CA ARG A 229 1.28 27.57 -9.79
C ARG A 229 2.44 28.48 -10.11
N ALA A 230 2.26 29.78 -9.85
CA ALA A 230 3.40 30.68 -9.80
C ALA A 230 4.28 30.32 -8.59
N VAL A 231 5.55 30.08 -8.85
CA VAL A 231 6.57 29.79 -7.81
C VAL A 231 7.76 30.72 -8.00
N VAL A 232 8.59 30.86 -6.98
CA VAL A 232 9.78 31.69 -7.05
C VAL A 232 10.99 30.77 -7.20
N GLU A 233 11.68 30.87 -8.34
CA GLU A 233 12.97 30.24 -8.59
C GLU A 233 14.04 31.31 -8.81
N ASN A 234 15.12 31.25 -8.07
CA ASN A 234 16.22 32.24 -8.12
C ASN A 234 15.77 33.70 -7.97
N GLY A 235 14.75 33.96 -7.14
CA GLY A 235 14.22 35.29 -6.90
C GLY A 235 13.26 35.83 -7.98
N GLN A 236 12.92 35.02 -8.97
CA GLN A 236 11.96 35.38 -10.03
C GLN A 236 10.73 34.49 -9.95
N ILE A 237 9.58 35.05 -10.30
CA ILE A 237 8.32 34.31 -10.45
C ILE A 237 8.37 33.54 -11.78
N VAL A 238 8.18 32.23 -11.73
CA VAL A 238 8.14 31.34 -12.88
C VAL A 238 6.85 30.51 -12.85
#